data_7f80451be7150d71855fcaf3da49b640
#
_entry.id   7f80451be7150d71855fcaf3da49b640
#
_cell.length_a   1.000
_cell.length_b   1.000
_cell.length_c   1.000
_cell.angle_alpha   90.00
_cell.angle_beta   90.00
_cell.angle_gamma   90.00
#
_symmetry.space_group_name_H-M   'P 1'
#
loop_
_entity.id
_entity.type
_entity.pdbx_description
1 polymer ?
#
loop_
_entity_poly.entity_id
_entity_poly.type
_entity_poly.pdbx_seq_one_letter_code
_entity_poly.pdbx_strand_id
1 'polypeptide(L)'
;MDDDSLQKEFVHRVLEAYRKTPGTMGTIRRPDRLLAQQLYQRGVSATTVENAFVRAAARRLMRSTDAPPLGTIRSLAYFLPVIDEVLGLSVSQDYFQHLRQKLQRFPSTR
;
A
#
# COMPACT_ATOMS: atom_id res chain seq x y z
N MET A 1 -6.52 -5.02 -24.52
CA MET A 1 -6.91 -5.54 -23.20
C MET A 1 -7.95 -4.63 -22.58
N ASP A 2 -9.00 -5.18 -22.06
CA ASP A 2 -10.04 -4.35 -21.49
C ASP A 2 -9.84 -4.10 -20.02
N ASP A 3 -10.60 -3.14 -19.50
CA ASP A 3 -10.49 -2.71 -18.11
C ASP A 3 -10.88 -3.83 -17.13
N ASP A 4 -11.79 -4.69 -17.52
CA ASP A 4 -12.22 -5.79 -16.68
C ASP A 4 -11.08 -6.78 -16.43
N SER A 5 -10.30 -7.11 -17.46
CA SER A 5 -9.12 -7.96 -17.30
C SER A 5 -8.09 -7.33 -16.39
N LEU A 6 -7.83 -6.04 -16.56
CA LEU A 6 -6.86 -5.32 -15.73
C LEU A 6 -7.32 -5.28 -14.28
N GLN A 7 -8.61 -5.08 -14.05
CA GLN A 7 -9.15 -5.08 -12.70
C GLN A 7 -8.99 -6.45 -12.05
N LYS A 8 -9.27 -7.52 -12.78
CA LYS A 8 -9.12 -8.87 -12.23
C LYS A 8 -7.68 -9.18 -11.86
N GLU A 9 -6.73 -8.77 -12.70
CA GLU A 9 -5.31 -8.94 -12.40
C GLU A 9 -4.92 -8.16 -11.15
N PHE A 10 -5.37 -6.92 -11.04
CA PHE A 10 -5.09 -6.09 -9.87
C PHE A 10 -5.64 -6.75 -8.61
N VAL A 11 -6.92 -7.14 -8.65
CA VAL A 11 -7.58 -7.75 -7.49
C VAL A 11 -6.86 -9.02 -7.07
N HIS A 12 -6.52 -9.89 -8.03
CA HIS A 12 -5.80 -11.12 -7.73
C HIS A 12 -4.45 -10.83 -7.08
N ARG A 13 -3.69 -9.91 -7.64
CA ARG A 13 -2.37 -9.56 -7.13
C ARG A 13 -2.43 -9.01 -5.71
N VAL A 14 -3.37 -8.09 -5.48
CA VAL A 14 -3.52 -7.46 -4.16
C VAL A 14 -3.96 -8.47 -3.12
N LEU A 15 -4.93 -9.32 -3.46
CA LEU A 15 -5.44 -10.30 -2.51
C LEU A 15 -4.40 -11.38 -2.18
N GLU A 16 -3.59 -11.79 -3.16
CA GLU A 16 -2.51 -12.74 -2.88
C GLU A 16 -1.46 -12.12 -1.97
N ALA A 17 -1.10 -10.88 -2.21
CA ALA A 17 -0.15 -10.18 -1.35
C ALA A 17 -0.71 -10.01 0.06
N TYR A 18 -1.99 -9.68 0.17
CA TYR A 18 -2.67 -9.55 1.47
C TYR A 18 -2.61 -10.88 2.23
N ARG A 19 -3.00 -11.96 1.56
CA ARG A 19 -3.04 -13.28 2.19
C ARG A 19 -1.68 -13.70 2.73
N LYS A 20 -0.61 -13.32 2.05
CA LYS A 20 0.76 -13.70 2.42
C LYS A 20 1.39 -12.74 3.42
N THR A 21 0.74 -11.62 3.72
CA THR A 21 1.29 -10.65 4.66
C THR A 21 1.27 -11.20 6.08
N PRO A 22 2.41 -11.14 6.80
CA PRO A 22 2.44 -11.62 8.18
C PRO A 22 1.41 -10.91 9.05
N GLY A 23 0.78 -11.67 9.92
CA GLY A 23 -0.22 -11.14 10.84
C GLY A 23 -1.65 -11.25 10.36
N THR A 24 -1.87 -11.61 9.09
CA THR A 24 -3.23 -11.81 8.56
C THR A 24 -3.68 -13.23 8.81
N MET A 25 -5.00 -13.44 8.76
CA MET A 25 -5.58 -14.78 8.90
C MET A 25 -5.26 -15.68 7.72
N GLY A 26 -4.85 -15.11 6.59
CA GLY A 26 -4.61 -15.88 5.38
C GLY A 26 -5.88 -16.25 4.61
N THR A 27 -7.03 -15.74 5.03
CA THR A 27 -8.32 -16.04 4.41
C THR A 27 -8.85 -14.80 3.72
N ILE A 28 -9.33 -14.96 2.49
CA ILE A 28 -9.92 -13.88 1.72
C ILE A 28 -11.43 -13.99 1.80
N ARG A 29 -12.08 -12.89 2.16
CA ARG A 29 -13.53 -12.81 2.28
C ARG A 29 -14.11 -11.90 1.21
N ARG A 30 -15.41 -11.97 1.03
CA ARG A 30 -16.08 -11.13 0.05
C ARG A 30 -15.81 -9.63 0.24
N PRO A 31 -15.88 -9.07 1.46
CA PRO A 31 -15.55 -7.65 1.64
C PRO A 31 -14.14 -7.28 1.18
N ASP A 32 -13.19 -8.21 1.33
CA ASP A 32 -11.82 -7.97 0.87
C ASP A 32 -11.78 -7.84 -0.66
N ARG A 33 -12.51 -8.68 -1.36
CA ARG A 33 -12.58 -8.61 -2.83
C ARG A 33 -13.22 -7.31 -3.28
N LEU A 34 -14.29 -6.91 -2.63
CA LEU A 34 -14.98 -5.67 -2.96
C LEU A 34 -14.07 -4.46 -2.72
N LEU A 35 -13.33 -4.48 -1.62
CA LEU A 35 -12.42 -3.39 -1.31
C LEU A 35 -11.28 -3.32 -2.33
N ALA A 36 -10.74 -4.47 -2.74
CA ALA A 36 -9.70 -4.48 -3.76
C ALA A 36 -10.21 -3.89 -5.08
N GLN A 37 -11.45 -4.21 -5.46
CA GLN A 37 -12.07 -3.62 -6.64
C GLN A 37 -12.20 -2.10 -6.51
N GLN A 38 -12.59 -1.63 -5.34
CA GLN A 38 -12.71 -0.19 -5.08
C GLN A 38 -11.36 0.51 -5.17
N LEU A 39 -10.30 -0.11 -4.66
CA LEU A 39 -8.96 0.44 -4.75
C LEU A 39 -8.54 0.58 -6.21
N TYR A 40 -8.83 -0.41 -7.02
CA TYR A 40 -8.55 -0.33 -8.45
C TYR A 40 -9.29 0.85 -9.08
N GLN A 41 -10.57 0.99 -8.77
CA GLN A 41 -11.41 2.05 -9.33
C GLN A 41 -10.95 3.44 -8.90
N ARG A 42 -10.36 3.54 -7.71
CA ARG A 42 -9.77 4.79 -7.23
C ARG A 42 -8.44 5.12 -7.90
N GLY A 43 -7.91 4.22 -8.70
CA GLY A 43 -6.62 4.44 -9.35
C GLY A 43 -5.41 4.13 -8.49
N VAL A 44 -5.57 3.42 -7.39
CA VAL A 44 -4.45 3.03 -6.54
C VAL A 44 -3.69 1.89 -7.22
N SER A 45 -2.37 2.00 -7.32
CA SER A 45 -1.57 0.95 -7.94
C SER A 45 -1.39 -0.24 -7.02
N ALA A 46 -1.20 -1.42 -7.60
CA ALA A 46 -0.92 -2.62 -6.82
C ALA A 46 0.38 -2.47 -6.01
N THR A 47 1.38 -1.82 -6.59
CA THR A 47 2.65 -1.57 -5.89
C THR A 47 2.43 -0.74 -4.64
N THR A 48 1.59 0.28 -4.70
CA THR A 48 1.26 1.10 -3.54
C THR A 48 0.64 0.25 -2.43
N VAL A 49 -0.31 -0.60 -2.81
CA VAL A 49 -0.97 -1.47 -1.83
C VAL A 49 0.01 -2.45 -1.21
N GLU A 50 0.87 -3.05 -2.02
CA GLU A 50 1.90 -3.97 -1.53
C GLU A 50 2.87 -3.27 -0.59
N ASN A 51 3.26 -2.05 -0.92
CA ASN A 51 4.14 -1.26 -0.05
C ASN A 51 3.47 -0.98 1.30
N ALA A 52 2.17 -0.75 1.29
CA ALA A 52 1.42 -0.56 2.54
C ALA A 52 1.44 -1.83 3.40
N PHE A 53 1.31 -3.00 2.78
CA PHE A 53 1.41 -4.26 3.52
C PHE A 53 2.78 -4.41 4.18
N VAL A 54 3.84 -4.14 3.43
CA VAL A 54 5.22 -4.23 3.95
C VAL A 54 5.42 -3.25 5.10
N ARG A 55 4.95 -2.01 4.93
CA ARG A 55 5.09 -0.98 5.95
C ARG A 55 4.36 -1.38 7.23
N ALA A 56 3.14 -1.87 7.11
CA ALA A 56 2.36 -2.30 8.26
C ALA A 56 3.01 -3.50 8.95
N ALA A 57 3.47 -4.47 8.17
CA ALA A 57 4.14 -5.65 8.72
C ALA A 57 5.42 -5.26 9.46
N ALA A 58 6.20 -4.35 8.89
CA ALA A 58 7.42 -3.87 9.53
C ALA A 58 7.12 -3.19 10.87
N ARG A 59 6.08 -2.37 10.92
CA ARG A 59 5.68 -1.70 12.16
C ARG A 59 5.30 -2.70 13.25
N ARG A 60 4.62 -3.77 12.86
CA ARG A 60 4.25 -4.81 13.83
C ARG A 60 5.47 -5.53 14.38
N LEU A 61 6.46 -5.79 13.53
CA LEU A 61 7.70 -6.45 13.96
C LEU A 61 8.57 -5.56 14.84
N MET A 62 8.50 -4.26 14.64
CA MET A 62 9.37 -3.31 15.34
C MET A 62 8.75 -2.76 16.63
N ARG A 63 7.63 -3.31 17.05
CA ARG A 63 7.02 -2.89 18.31
C ARG A 63 7.91 -3.29 19.48
N SER A 64 7.81 -2.49 20.55
CA SER A 64 8.49 -2.81 21.80
C SER A 64 8.04 -4.15 22.34
N THR A 65 8.95 -4.90 22.93
CA THR A 65 8.63 -6.17 23.57
C THR A 65 7.66 -6.00 24.74
N ASP A 66 7.59 -4.80 25.31
CA ASP A 66 6.68 -4.49 26.41
C ASP A 66 5.27 -4.13 25.93
N ALA A 67 5.09 -3.93 24.62
CA ALA A 67 3.78 -3.59 24.09
C ALA A 67 2.84 -4.79 24.17
N PRO A 68 1.53 -4.57 24.36
CA PRO A 68 0.58 -5.67 24.36
C PRO A 68 0.59 -6.39 22.99
N PRO A 69 0.33 -7.70 22.97
CA PRO A 69 0.28 -8.43 21.70
C PRO A 69 -0.82 -7.88 20.81
N LEU A 70 -0.54 -7.83 19.49
CA LEU A 70 -1.52 -7.41 18.50
C LEU A 70 -2.37 -8.60 18.08
N GLY A 71 -3.64 -8.32 17.83
CA GLY A 71 -4.53 -9.33 17.29
C GLY A 71 -4.22 -9.65 15.84
N THR A 72 -4.86 -10.70 15.34
CA THR A 72 -4.76 -11.10 13.95
C THR A 72 -5.48 -10.09 13.06
N ILE A 73 -4.88 -9.78 11.93
CA ILE A 73 -5.50 -8.91 10.93
C ILE A 73 -6.55 -9.73 10.19
N ARG A 74 -7.80 -9.28 10.25
CA ARG A 74 -8.93 -10.05 9.73
C ARG A 74 -9.49 -9.54 8.42
N SER A 75 -9.05 -8.37 7.96
CA SER A 75 -9.60 -7.81 6.73
C SER A 75 -8.58 -6.91 6.03
N LEU A 76 -8.76 -6.78 4.73
CA LEU A 76 -7.97 -5.85 3.92
C LEU A 76 -8.18 -4.41 4.39
N ALA A 77 -9.36 -4.09 4.91
CA ALA A 77 -9.67 -2.74 5.38
C ALA A 77 -8.73 -2.26 6.49
N TYR A 78 -8.12 -3.18 7.22
CA TYR A 78 -7.11 -2.84 8.23
C TYR A 78 -6.00 -1.96 7.65
N PHE A 79 -5.68 -2.16 6.36
CA PHE A 79 -4.56 -1.49 5.73
C PHE A 79 -4.91 -0.15 5.09
N LEU A 80 -6.18 0.26 5.08
CA LEU A 80 -6.58 1.51 4.44
C LEU A 80 -5.81 2.73 4.95
N PRO A 81 -5.64 2.93 6.27
CA PRO A 81 -4.85 4.07 6.73
C PRO A 81 -3.41 4.03 6.25
N VAL A 82 -2.83 2.83 6.16
CA VAL A 82 -1.43 2.69 5.72
C VAL A 82 -1.32 2.94 4.22
N ILE A 83 -2.31 2.51 3.46
CA ILE A 83 -2.36 2.81 2.01
C ILE A 83 -2.39 4.33 1.81
N ASP A 84 -3.20 5.04 2.59
CA ASP A 84 -3.26 6.49 2.51
C ASP A 84 -1.92 7.13 2.88
N GLU A 85 -1.22 6.60 3.88
CA GLU A 85 0.12 7.08 4.22
C GLU A 85 1.09 6.91 3.05
N VAL A 86 1.09 5.74 2.43
CA VAL A 86 2.00 5.46 1.30
C VAL A 86 1.69 6.39 0.13
N LEU A 87 0.41 6.63 -0.14
CA LEU A 87 0.02 7.57 -1.19
C LEU A 87 0.53 8.98 -0.89
N GLY A 88 0.45 9.41 0.36
CA GLY A 88 0.96 10.71 0.77
C GLY A 88 2.47 10.81 0.62
N LEU A 89 3.19 9.75 0.97
CA LEU A 89 4.64 9.71 0.81
C LEU A 89 5.05 9.77 -0.67
N SER A 90 4.32 9.07 -1.52
CA SER A 90 4.58 9.08 -2.96
C SER A 90 4.44 10.48 -3.52
N VAL A 91 3.38 11.16 -3.17
CA VAL A 91 3.15 12.55 -3.60
C VAL A 91 4.28 13.44 -3.11
N SER A 92 4.68 13.29 -1.85
CA SER A 92 5.77 14.07 -1.27
C SER A 92 7.08 13.84 -2.00
N GLN A 93 7.39 12.59 -2.33
CA GLN A 93 8.61 12.25 -3.06
C GLN A 93 8.60 12.86 -4.45
N ASP A 94 7.48 12.80 -5.14
CA ASP A 94 7.35 13.40 -6.47
C ASP A 94 7.58 14.90 -6.41
N TYR A 95 7.04 15.56 -5.41
CA TYR A 95 7.22 16.98 -5.21
C TYR A 95 8.70 17.32 -5.01
N PHE A 96 9.38 16.62 -4.12
CA PHE A 96 10.80 16.88 -3.86
C PHE A 96 11.66 16.56 -5.08
N GLN A 97 11.31 15.54 -5.82
CA GLN A 97 12.04 15.22 -7.05
C GLN A 97 11.89 16.32 -8.07
N HIS A 98 10.70 16.87 -8.19
CA HIS A 98 10.44 18.00 -9.08
C HIS A 98 11.27 19.22 -8.68
N LEU A 99 11.36 19.50 -7.39
CA LEU A 99 12.18 20.60 -6.89
C LEU A 99 13.66 20.41 -7.20
N ARG A 100 14.16 19.19 -7.04
CA ARG A 100 15.56 18.88 -7.36
C ARG A 100 15.85 19.14 -8.81
N GLN A 101 14.95 18.74 -9.70
CA GLN A 101 15.14 18.96 -11.13
C GLN A 101 15.19 20.44 -11.46
N LYS A 102 14.36 21.24 -10.82
CA LYS A 102 14.38 22.70 -11.00
C LYS A 102 15.72 23.28 -10.55
N LEU A 103 16.20 22.84 -9.40
CA LEU A 103 17.45 23.35 -8.86
C LEU A 103 18.64 23.00 -9.76
N GLN A 104 18.60 21.83 -10.38
CA GLN A 104 19.67 21.44 -11.29
C GLN A 104 19.77 22.30 -12.54
N ARG A 105 18.72 23.04 -12.87
CA ARG A 105 18.73 23.94 -14.02
C ARG A 105 19.43 25.25 -13.73
N PHE A 106 19.80 25.51 -12.49
CA PHE A 106 20.48 26.72 -12.09
C PHE A 106 21.93 26.40 -11.74
N PRO A 107 22.86 26.59 -12.69
CA PRO A 107 24.22 26.07 -12.54
C PRO A 107 25.06 26.78 -11.50
N SER A 108 24.70 27.94 -11.09
CA SER A 108 25.55 28.74 -10.23
C SER A 108 25.25 28.59 -8.75
N THR A 109 24.58 27.55 -8.36
CA THR A 109 24.12 27.44 -7.00
C THR A 109 25.17 27.00 -6.01
N ARG A 110 26.37 26.88 -6.43
CA ARG A 110 27.41 26.35 -5.54
C ARG A 110 28.41 27.39 -5.24
#